data_2d12b15b57499d349fe0a67119200a55
#
_entry.id   2d12b15b57499d349fe0a67119200a55
#
_cell.length_a   1.000
_cell.length_b   1.000
_cell.length_c   1.000
_cell.angle_alpha   90.00
_cell.angle_beta   90.00
_cell.angle_gamma   90.00
#
_symmetry.space_group_name_H-M   'P 1'
#
loop_
_entity.id
_entity.type
_entity.pdbx_description
1 polymer ?
#
loop_
_entity_poly.entity_id
_entity_poly.type
_entity_poly.pdbx_seq_one_letter_code
_entity_poly.pdbx_strand_id
1 'polypeptide(L)'
;MSRAGAEAAQPPSPPPSDLVHRLYPHNAHVLGGYDPLPLSFPDDSPGVHELAASHGTYAVRLQAVSPRLVTPFLQALGRVGGAAHSHPIPDSDAVDLVVFAALPQVEALRSQLLAADTDLSRLAEEVVAILAAYHRNGFKIRCGDNIIECALQPRIMGIINCTEDSFYGSSRLLGDDAVDRACSMVKAGAAIIDVGGESTRPGSDPVPADLEISRVVPVIERLSSIIDVPISIDTSKAEVAAAAIKAGATMVNDIYGLGADPDLAGVVAEAGVPVVLMHMRGKPDTMYKAARFDDLIADIVKELREALWRAQKAGIDPELTLVDPGIGFAKRPQQNYTLMRHLSAFRSLGRPIVVGPSRKSFLGAVLDLPPEERLEGTAAAVSAAVLAGAHVIRVHDVQAMKRAATVAAAIRSEGVGWIS
;
A
#
# COMPACT_ATOMS: atom_id res chain seq x y z
N MET A 1 -4.76 40.49 -28.50
CA MET A 1 -5.18 39.99 -27.17
C MET A 1 -4.58 38.61 -27.01
N SER A 2 -3.49 38.56 -26.26
CA SER A 2 -2.63 37.37 -26.07
C SER A 2 -3.31 36.42 -25.06
N ARG A 3 -3.52 35.18 -25.45
CA ARG A 3 -3.87 34.09 -24.52
C ARG A 3 -2.56 33.68 -23.82
N ALA A 4 -2.42 34.04 -22.56
CA ALA A 4 -1.42 33.45 -21.69
C ALA A 4 -1.81 31.98 -21.46
N GLY A 5 -1.02 31.07 -22.00
CA GLY A 5 -1.13 29.64 -21.66
C GLY A 5 -0.71 29.43 -20.21
N ALA A 6 -1.58 28.86 -19.41
CA ALA A 6 -1.20 28.29 -18.13
C ALA A 6 -0.28 27.10 -18.42
N GLU A 7 1.02 27.25 -18.25
CA GLU A 7 1.96 26.15 -18.18
C GLU A 7 1.57 25.29 -16.97
N ALA A 8 1.12 24.06 -17.24
CA ALA A 8 0.91 23.08 -16.19
C ALA A 8 2.24 22.87 -15.45
N ALA A 9 2.25 23.14 -14.14
CA ALA A 9 3.41 22.94 -13.29
C ALA A 9 3.94 21.50 -13.50
N GLN A 10 5.22 21.38 -13.83
CA GLN A 10 5.88 20.08 -13.88
C GLN A 10 5.82 19.46 -12.49
N PRO A 11 5.53 18.15 -12.37
CA PRO A 11 5.57 17.48 -11.08
C PRO A 11 6.96 17.70 -10.45
N PRO A 12 7.04 17.89 -9.13
CA PRO A 12 8.31 18.06 -8.44
C PRO A 12 9.24 16.90 -8.80
N SER A 13 10.48 17.25 -9.11
CA SER A 13 11.53 16.27 -9.38
C SER A 13 11.59 15.27 -8.23
N PRO A 14 11.73 13.94 -8.50
CA PRO A 14 11.90 12.96 -7.44
C PRO A 14 13.07 13.42 -6.54
N PRO A 15 12.99 13.11 -5.23
CA PRO A 15 14.08 13.45 -4.32
C PRO A 15 15.39 12.89 -4.86
N PRO A 16 16.52 13.57 -4.63
CA PRO A 16 17.81 13.05 -5.04
C PRO A 16 17.94 11.60 -4.61
N SER A 17 18.23 10.72 -5.53
CA SER A 17 18.40 9.26 -5.30
C SER A 17 19.29 8.96 -4.10
N ASP A 18 20.20 9.88 -3.79
CA ASP A 18 21.17 9.81 -2.69
C ASP A 18 20.56 9.75 -1.29
N LEU A 19 19.35 10.26 -1.06
CA LEU A 19 18.75 10.27 0.28
C LEU A 19 17.96 8.99 0.58
N VAL A 20 17.26 8.45 -0.41
CA VAL A 20 16.62 7.12 -0.28
C VAL A 20 17.71 6.05 -0.15
N HIS A 21 18.81 6.19 -0.90
CA HIS A 21 20.00 5.34 -0.77
C HIS A 21 20.68 5.43 0.59
N ARG A 22 20.54 6.55 1.35
CA ARG A 22 21.10 6.65 2.70
C ARG A 22 20.26 5.92 3.75
N LEU A 23 18.94 5.83 3.56
CA LEU A 23 18.02 5.16 4.50
C LEU A 23 17.88 3.66 4.19
N TYR A 24 17.86 3.31 2.89
CA TYR A 24 17.71 1.93 2.40
C TYR A 24 18.69 1.72 1.24
N PRO A 25 20.00 1.67 1.50
CA PRO A 25 21.02 1.69 0.44
C PRO A 25 20.92 0.51 -0.52
N HIS A 26 20.34 -0.60 -0.09
CA HIS A 26 20.26 -1.83 -0.88
C HIS A 26 18.83 -2.20 -1.27
N ASN A 27 17.86 -1.28 -1.15
CA ASN A 27 16.45 -1.51 -1.48
C ASN A 27 15.95 -2.88 -0.99
N ALA A 28 16.31 -3.25 0.24
CA ALA A 28 16.02 -4.55 0.82
C ALA A 28 14.51 -4.81 0.90
N HIS A 29 14.08 -5.99 0.50
CA HIS A 29 12.69 -6.42 0.61
C HIS A 29 12.60 -7.95 0.66
N VAL A 30 11.53 -8.46 1.24
CA VAL A 30 11.26 -9.89 1.29
C VAL A 30 10.66 -10.33 -0.04
N LEU A 31 11.29 -11.28 -0.72
CA LEU A 31 10.78 -11.91 -1.94
C LEU A 31 9.66 -12.91 -1.63
N GLY A 32 9.74 -13.57 -0.50
CA GLY A 32 8.79 -14.54 0.01
C GLY A 32 9.27 -15.08 1.33
N GLY A 33 8.34 -15.46 2.19
CA GLY A 33 8.60 -16.23 3.39
C GLY A 33 8.04 -17.63 3.14
N TYR A 34 8.81 -18.66 3.42
CA TYR A 34 8.20 -19.88 3.84
C TYR A 34 7.75 -19.62 5.28
N ASP A 35 6.51 -19.11 5.43
CA ASP A 35 5.79 -19.44 6.64
C ASP A 35 5.68 -20.96 6.58
N PRO A 36 6.35 -21.72 7.46
CA PRO A 36 6.02 -23.11 7.56
C PRO A 36 4.52 -23.11 7.77
N LEU A 37 3.78 -23.77 6.86
CA LEU A 37 2.39 -24.08 7.14
C LEU A 37 2.39 -24.57 8.57
N PRO A 38 1.63 -23.98 9.50
CA PRO A 38 1.60 -24.47 10.85
C PRO A 38 1.31 -25.96 10.72
N LEU A 39 2.30 -26.76 11.07
CA LEU A 39 2.12 -28.18 11.14
C LEU A 39 1.03 -28.31 12.20
N SER A 40 -0.16 -28.73 11.80
CA SER A 40 -1.22 -29.06 12.74
C SER A 40 -0.73 -30.25 13.57
N PHE A 41 -0.01 -29.91 14.64
CA PHE A 41 0.27 -30.89 15.67
C PHE A 41 -0.99 -31.01 16.55
N PRO A 42 -1.39 -32.22 16.92
CA PRO A 42 -2.58 -32.45 17.76
C PRO A 42 -2.49 -31.82 19.15
N ASP A 43 -1.35 -31.30 19.54
CA ASP A 43 -1.11 -30.62 20.81
C ASP A 43 -0.88 -29.14 20.60
N ASP A 44 -1.82 -28.33 21.09
CA ASP A 44 -1.75 -26.87 21.24
C ASP A 44 -0.66 -26.42 22.24
N SER A 45 0.56 -26.93 22.09
CA SER A 45 1.68 -26.49 22.90
C SER A 45 2.13 -25.11 22.41
N PRO A 46 1.99 -24.05 23.22
CA PRO A 46 2.38 -22.67 22.83
C PRO A 46 3.81 -22.58 22.28
N GLY A 47 4.71 -23.43 22.76
CA GLY A 47 6.10 -23.51 22.31
C GLY A 47 6.30 -24.00 20.87
N VAL A 48 5.34 -24.75 20.28
CA VAL A 48 5.46 -25.24 18.91
C VAL A 48 5.19 -24.12 17.91
N HIS A 49 4.21 -23.26 18.18
CA HIS A 49 3.93 -22.07 17.35
C HIS A 49 5.08 -21.05 17.41
N GLU A 50 5.70 -20.87 18.59
CA GLU A 50 6.88 -20.03 18.76
C GLU A 50 8.09 -20.60 18.00
N LEU A 51 8.31 -21.90 18.06
CA LEU A 51 9.36 -22.60 17.31
C LEU A 51 9.12 -22.53 15.79
N ALA A 52 7.90 -22.74 15.33
CA ALA A 52 7.56 -22.64 13.91
C ALA A 52 7.78 -21.21 13.38
N ALA A 53 7.36 -20.17 14.11
CA ALA A 53 7.61 -18.78 13.78
C ALA A 53 9.09 -18.42 13.83
N SER A 54 9.89 -19.02 14.72
CA SER A 54 11.32 -18.77 14.87
C SER A 54 12.19 -19.50 13.84
N HIS A 55 11.67 -20.52 13.15
CA HIS A 55 12.44 -21.34 12.20
C HIS A 55 12.02 -21.10 10.72
N GLY A 56 11.04 -20.20 10.46
CA GLY A 56 10.70 -19.80 9.09
C GLY A 56 11.89 -19.16 8.38
N THR A 57 12.22 -19.64 7.20
CA THR A 57 13.30 -19.07 6.39
C THR A 57 12.70 -18.02 5.43
N TYR A 58 13.27 -16.84 5.44
CA TYR A 58 12.89 -15.73 4.56
C TYR A 58 13.92 -15.55 3.47
N ALA A 59 13.44 -15.23 2.27
CA ALA A 59 14.27 -14.78 1.16
C ALA A 59 14.23 -13.25 1.12
N VAL A 60 15.30 -12.59 1.55
CA VAL A 60 15.43 -11.12 1.52
C VAL A 60 16.36 -10.75 0.38
N ARG A 61 15.90 -9.92 -0.55
CA ARG A 61 16.71 -9.36 -1.61
C ARG A 61 17.31 -8.04 -1.18
N LEU A 62 18.60 -7.88 -1.40
CA LEU A 62 19.38 -6.66 -1.24
C LEU A 62 19.92 -6.28 -2.61
N GLN A 63 19.66 -5.08 -3.09
CA GLN A 63 20.09 -4.63 -4.42
C GLN A 63 21.35 -3.77 -4.32
N ALA A 64 22.19 -3.85 -5.35
CA ALA A 64 23.37 -3.02 -5.54
C ALA A 64 24.35 -3.02 -4.35
N VAL A 65 24.59 -4.18 -3.77
CA VAL A 65 25.58 -4.37 -2.69
C VAL A 65 27.00 -4.23 -3.25
N SER A 66 27.83 -3.44 -2.57
CA SER A 66 29.23 -3.27 -2.95
C SER A 66 29.99 -4.60 -2.88
N PRO A 67 30.78 -4.98 -3.89
CA PRO A 67 31.54 -6.25 -3.91
C PRO A 67 32.42 -6.48 -2.70
N ARG A 68 32.98 -5.41 -2.12
CA ARG A 68 33.83 -5.47 -0.91
C ARG A 68 33.07 -6.02 0.30
N LEU A 69 31.74 -5.85 0.37
CA LEU A 69 30.91 -6.31 1.47
C LEU A 69 30.42 -7.73 1.29
N VAL A 70 30.38 -8.25 0.06
CA VAL A 70 29.79 -9.56 -0.26
C VAL A 70 30.47 -10.70 0.49
N THR A 71 31.78 -10.87 0.30
CA THR A 71 32.52 -11.99 0.91
C THR A 71 32.47 -11.94 2.45
N PRO A 72 32.77 -10.81 3.11
CA PRO A 72 32.65 -10.72 4.57
C PRO A 72 31.23 -10.98 5.09
N PHE A 73 30.21 -10.49 4.37
CA PHE A 73 28.81 -10.71 4.73
C PHE A 73 28.41 -12.18 4.61
N LEU A 74 28.76 -12.84 3.50
CA LEU A 74 28.51 -14.28 3.28
C LEU A 74 29.19 -15.15 4.35
N GLN A 75 30.42 -14.83 4.72
CA GLN A 75 31.13 -15.52 5.77
C GLN A 75 30.45 -15.36 7.15
N ALA A 76 30.01 -14.13 7.48
CA ALA A 76 29.31 -13.88 8.72
C ALA A 76 27.94 -14.59 8.76
N LEU A 77 27.19 -14.53 7.65
CA LEU A 77 25.91 -15.19 7.49
C LEU A 77 26.04 -16.73 7.60
N GLY A 78 27.04 -17.31 6.99
CA GLY A 78 27.31 -18.76 7.07
C GLY A 78 27.63 -19.23 8.49
N ARG A 79 28.30 -18.41 9.33
CA ARG A 79 28.59 -18.74 10.73
C ARG A 79 27.33 -18.86 11.59
N VAL A 80 26.25 -18.16 11.22
CA VAL A 80 24.95 -18.25 11.91
C VAL A 80 23.99 -19.24 11.25
N GLY A 81 24.47 -19.98 10.23
CA GLY A 81 23.69 -21.01 9.53
C GLY A 81 22.74 -20.46 8.45
N GLY A 82 22.86 -19.17 8.10
CA GLY A 82 22.17 -18.60 6.95
C GLY A 82 22.92 -18.84 5.65
N ALA A 83 22.27 -18.59 4.51
CA ALA A 83 22.84 -18.70 3.18
C ALA A 83 22.48 -17.47 2.34
N ALA A 84 23.29 -17.16 1.33
CA ALA A 84 22.89 -16.18 0.34
C ALA A 84 23.46 -16.55 -1.03
N HIS A 85 22.77 -16.05 -2.07
CA HIS A 85 23.19 -16.13 -3.45
C HIS A 85 23.44 -14.74 -3.99
N SER A 86 24.59 -14.52 -4.63
CA SER A 86 24.92 -13.26 -5.29
C SER A 86 24.62 -13.32 -6.77
N HIS A 87 24.06 -12.26 -7.31
CA HIS A 87 23.76 -12.14 -8.73
C HIS A 87 24.42 -10.86 -9.28
N PRO A 88 25.26 -10.95 -10.31
CA PRO A 88 25.92 -9.78 -10.89
C PRO A 88 24.87 -8.87 -11.55
N ILE A 89 25.06 -7.56 -11.43
CA ILE A 89 24.28 -6.56 -12.13
C ILE A 89 25.00 -6.21 -13.44
N PRO A 90 24.35 -6.30 -14.61
CA PRO A 90 24.96 -5.91 -15.88
C PRO A 90 25.49 -4.47 -15.81
N ASP A 91 26.66 -4.26 -16.38
CA ASP A 91 27.34 -2.95 -16.48
C ASP A 91 27.62 -2.24 -15.12
N SER A 92 27.69 -3.01 -14.03
CA SER A 92 27.97 -2.51 -12.68
C SER A 92 28.92 -3.45 -11.93
N ASP A 93 29.77 -2.88 -11.08
CA ASP A 93 30.58 -3.67 -10.13
C ASP A 93 29.74 -4.19 -8.94
N ALA A 94 28.57 -3.59 -8.70
CA ALA A 94 27.68 -3.99 -7.61
C ALA A 94 26.97 -5.32 -7.92
N VAL A 95 26.50 -5.99 -6.88
CA VAL A 95 25.76 -7.25 -6.99
C VAL A 95 24.45 -7.20 -6.21
N ASP A 96 23.47 -7.94 -6.69
CA ASP A 96 22.28 -8.25 -5.90
C ASP A 96 22.55 -9.48 -5.03
N LEU A 97 22.08 -9.45 -3.78
CA LEU A 97 22.13 -10.58 -2.87
C LEU A 97 20.70 -11.06 -2.58
N VAL A 98 20.49 -12.36 -2.60
CA VAL A 98 19.30 -12.98 -2.02
C VAL A 98 19.72 -13.74 -0.78
N VAL A 99 19.36 -13.24 0.39
CA VAL A 99 19.72 -13.78 1.70
C VAL A 99 18.60 -14.73 2.14
N PHE A 100 18.96 -15.94 2.51
CA PHE A 100 18.08 -16.96 3.09
C PHE A 100 18.45 -17.13 4.56
N ALA A 101 17.60 -16.68 5.46
CA ALA A 101 17.83 -16.79 6.89
C ALA A 101 16.51 -16.78 7.67
N ALA A 102 16.50 -17.47 8.82
CA ALA A 102 15.46 -17.36 9.82
C ALA A 102 15.72 -16.13 10.70
N LEU A 103 14.70 -15.61 11.38
CA LEU A 103 14.81 -14.44 12.24
C LEU A 103 15.92 -14.56 13.31
N PRO A 104 16.06 -15.69 14.04
CA PRO A 104 17.16 -15.85 15.02
C PRO A 104 18.56 -15.78 14.39
N GLN A 105 18.71 -16.29 13.16
CA GLN A 105 19.96 -16.22 12.40
C GLN A 105 20.31 -14.77 12.05
N VAL A 106 19.33 -13.97 11.65
CA VAL A 106 19.53 -12.57 11.30
C VAL A 106 19.87 -11.74 12.54
N GLU A 107 19.26 -12.00 13.69
CA GLU A 107 19.61 -11.35 14.95
C GLU A 107 21.03 -11.73 15.45
N ALA A 108 21.40 -12.99 15.29
CA ALA A 108 22.76 -13.45 15.57
C ALA A 108 23.79 -12.81 14.62
N LEU A 109 23.45 -12.68 13.33
CA LEU A 109 24.27 -11.97 12.35
C LEU A 109 24.48 -10.50 12.74
N ARG A 110 23.39 -9.80 13.09
CA ARG A 110 23.46 -8.42 13.59
C ARG A 110 24.42 -8.31 14.78
N SER A 111 24.25 -9.18 15.78
CA SER A 111 25.08 -9.17 16.99
C SER A 111 26.56 -9.39 16.70
N GLN A 112 26.89 -10.27 15.74
CA GLN A 112 28.29 -10.47 15.29
C GLN A 112 28.88 -9.26 14.59
N LEU A 113 28.08 -8.52 13.82
CA LEU A 113 28.55 -7.44 12.95
C LEU A 113 28.50 -6.07 13.64
N LEU A 114 27.85 -5.93 14.81
CA LEU A 114 27.80 -4.68 15.57
C LEU A 114 29.19 -4.12 15.95
N ALA A 115 30.18 -4.99 16.13
CA ALA A 115 31.57 -4.61 16.46
C ALA A 115 32.49 -4.57 15.24
N ALA A 116 31.96 -4.83 14.04
CA ALA A 116 32.71 -4.91 12.79
C ALA A 116 32.68 -3.59 11.98
N ASP A 117 33.05 -3.68 10.71
CA ASP A 117 32.96 -2.60 9.73
C ASP A 117 31.54 -1.97 9.74
N THR A 118 31.51 -0.63 9.78
CA THR A 118 30.24 0.15 9.85
C THR A 118 29.31 -0.10 8.66
N ASP A 119 29.85 -0.35 7.46
CA ASP A 119 29.05 -0.64 6.27
C ASP A 119 28.48 -2.06 6.33
N LEU A 120 29.23 -3.01 6.89
CA LEU A 120 28.79 -4.38 7.05
C LEU A 120 27.71 -4.51 8.13
N SER A 121 27.84 -3.77 9.24
CA SER A 121 26.83 -3.71 10.28
C SER A 121 25.52 -3.09 9.76
N ARG A 122 25.59 -2.02 8.95
CA ARG A 122 24.42 -1.42 8.29
C ARG A 122 23.67 -2.40 7.40
N LEU A 123 24.38 -3.23 6.63
CA LEU A 123 23.77 -4.25 5.79
C LEU A 123 22.97 -5.26 6.62
N ALA A 124 23.53 -5.72 7.75
CA ALA A 124 22.81 -6.61 8.68
C ALA A 124 21.62 -5.92 9.35
N GLU A 125 21.77 -4.66 9.77
CA GLU A 125 20.68 -3.86 10.34
C GLU A 125 19.53 -3.67 9.34
N GLU A 126 19.84 -3.46 8.06
CA GLU A 126 18.83 -3.35 7.01
C GLU A 126 18.01 -4.66 6.89
N VAL A 127 18.67 -5.82 6.90
CA VAL A 127 17.98 -7.12 6.87
C VAL A 127 17.09 -7.31 8.10
N VAL A 128 17.58 -6.98 9.29
CA VAL A 128 16.79 -7.06 10.54
C VAL A 128 15.58 -6.15 10.47
N ALA A 129 15.77 -4.89 10.08
CA ALA A 129 14.71 -3.90 10.01
C ALA A 129 13.60 -4.33 9.01
N ILE A 130 13.99 -4.88 7.86
CA ILE A 130 13.06 -5.37 6.84
C ILE A 130 12.26 -6.57 7.35
N LEU A 131 12.88 -7.51 8.03
CA LEU A 131 12.16 -8.65 8.61
C LEU A 131 11.24 -8.22 9.76
N ALA A 132 11.68 -7.32 10.63
CA ALA A 132 10.84 -6.75 11.67
C ALA A 132 9.61 -6.03 11.07
N ALA A 133 9.81 -5.24 10.02
CA ALA A 133 8.72 -4.59 9.28
C ALA A 133 7.77 -5.61 8.64
N TYR A 134 8.31 -6.64 8.01
CA TYR A 134 7.54 -7.72 7.36
C TYR A 134 6.64 -8.48 8.35
N HIS A 135 7.11 -8.67 9.58
CA HIS A 135 6.36 -9.38 10.65
C HIS A 135 5.38 -8.48 11.40
N ARG A 136 5.40 -7.18 11.17
CA ARG A 136 4.45 -6.27 11.80
C ARG A 136 3.03 -6.54 11.28
N ASN A 137 2.18 -7.10 12.13
CA ASN A 137 0.81 -7.50 11.76
C ASN A 137 -0.29 -6.62 12.36
N GLY A 138 0.05 -5.76 13.32
CA GLY A 138 -0.90 -4.89 14.01
C GLY A 138 -0.58 -3.42 13.79
N PHE A 139 -1.57 -2.65 13.32
CA PHE A 139 -1.48 -1.21 13.14
C PHE A 139 -2.71 -0.54 13.74
N LYS A 140 -2.51 0.63 14.35
CA LYS A 140 -3.59 1.49 14.85
C LYS A 140 -3.48 2.82 14.13
N ILE A 141 -4.46 3.13 13.31
CA ILE A 141 -4.50 4.34 12.50
C ILE A 141 -5.51 5.28 13.14
N ARG A 142 -5.04 6.41 13.63
CA ARG A 142 -5.89 7.43 14.22
C ARG A 142 -6.49 8.31 13.14
N CYS A 143 -7.82 8.37 13.05
CA CYS A 143 -8.59 9.17 12.10
C CYS A 143 -9.53 10.11 12.90
N GLY A 144 -9.05 11.30 13.27
CA GLY A 144 -9.75 12.16 14.23
C GLY A 144 -9.92 11.45 15.57
N ASP A 145 -11.16 11.32 16.04
CA ASP A 145 -11.53 10.61 17.29
C ASP A 145 -11.61 9.09 17.12
N ASN A 146 -11.58 8.60 15.88
CA ASN A 146 -11.67 7.17 15.57
C ASN A 146 -10.29 6.51 15.50
N ILE A 147 -10.23 5.23 15.87
CA ILE A 147 -9.04 4.38 15.67
C ILE A 147 -9.43 3.21 14.78
N ILE A 148 -8.77 3.08 13.64
CA ILE A 148 -8.88 1.92 12.78
C ILE A 148 -7.80 0.93 13.18
N GLU A 149 -8.20 -0.20 13.75
CA GLU A 149 -7.28 -1.28 14.05
C GLU A 149 -7.15 -2.21 12.84
N CYS A 150 -5.98 -2.24 12.24
CA CYS A 150 -5.60 -3.14 11.16
C CYS A 150 -4.75 -4.28 11.74
N ALA A 151 -5.34 -5.45 11.86
CA ALA A 151 -4.69 -6.66 12.35
C ALA A 151 -5.02 -7.86 11.44
N LEU A 152 -5.41 -9.00 12.01
CA LEU A 152 -5.82 -10.17 11.22
C LEU A 152 -7.07 -9.93 10.39
N GLN A 153 -8.00 -9.10 10.88
CA GLN A 153 -9.21 -8.73 10.13
C GLN A 153 -8.93 -7.53 9.21
N PRO A 154 -9.07 -7.68 7.88
CA PRO A 154 -8.97 -6.56 6.97
C PRO A 154 -10.14 -5.59 7.15
N ARG A 155 -9.87 -4.31 6.97
CA ARG A 155 -10.88 -3.26 7.01
C ARG A 155 -11.39 -3.00 5.60
N ILE A 156 -12.69 -2.79 5.46
CA ILE A 156 -13.30 -2.48 4.18
C ILE A 156 -13.44 -0.98 4.04
N MET A 157 -12.90 -0.43 2.95
CA MET A 157 -13.04 0.94 2.53
C MET A 157 -14.02 1.00 1.35
N GLY A 158 -15.18 1.61 1.58
CA GLY A 158 -16.24 1.75 0.58
C GLY A 158 -16.01 2.94 -0.34
N ILE A 159 -16.13 2.77 -1.64
CA ILE A 159 -15.88 3.79 -2.68
C ILE A 159 -17.16 4.55 -2.99
N ILE A 160 -17.12 5.86 -2.87
CA ILE A 160 -18.16 6.80 -3.32
C ILE A 160 -17.57 7.75 -4.37
N ASN A 161 -18.01 7.59 -5.62
CA ASN A 161 -17.60 8.49 -6.71
C ASN A 161 -18.67 9.58 -6.90
N CYS A 162 -18.29 10.83 -6.74
CA CYS A 162 -19.11 12.02 -6.96
C CYS A 162 -18.85 12.62 -8.35
N THR A 163 -18.88 11.78 -9.40
CA THR A 163 -18.63 12.18 -10.80
C THR A 163 -19.93 12.18 -11.60
N GLU A 164 -20.02 13.02 -12.65
CA GLU A 164 -21.22 13.13 -13.50
C GLU A 164 -21.61 11.81 -14.17
N ASP A 165 -20.64 11.00 -14.54
CA ASP A 165 -20.86 9.68 -15.16
C ASP A 165 -21.47 8.65 -14.19
N SER A 166 -21.42 8.92 -12.88
CA SER A 166 -21.91 8.00 -11.87
C SER A 166 -23.39 8.20 -11.54
N PHE A 167 -23.98 9.33 -12.01
CA PHE A 167 -25.34 9.72 -11.63
C PHE A 167 -26.00 10.54 -12.76
N TYR A 168 -27.15 10.10 -13.24
CA TYR A 168 -28.03 10.88 -14.11
C TYR A 168 -28.95 11.78 -13.25
N GLY A 169 -28.65 13.08 -13.12
CA GLY A 169 -29.54 13.98 -12.39
C GLY A 169 -28.94 15.34 -12.00
N SER A 170 -29.75 16.21 -11.41
CA SER A 170 -29.31 17.51 -10.89
C SER A 170 -28.36 17.36 -9.71
N SER A 171 -27.46 18.32 -9.48
CA SER A 171 -26.40 18.27 -8.46
C SER A 171 -26.87 17.98 -7.02
N ARG A 172 -28.12 18.30 -6.68
CA ARG A 172 -28.74 17.98 -5.38
C ARG A 172 -29.09 16.50 -5.23
N LEU A 173 -29.65 15.87 -6.28
CA LEU A 173 -29.96 14.42 -6.30
C LEU A 173 -28.65 13.60 -6.24
N LEU A 174 -27.58 14.08 -6.88
CA LEU A 174 -26.25 13.42 -6.85
C LEU A 174 -25.70 13.31 -5.42
N GLY A 175 -25.85 14.38 -4.62
CA GLY A 175 -25.40 14.39 -3.22
C GLY A 175 -26.22 13.46 -2.33
N ASP A 176 -27.52 13.39 -2.49
CA ASP A 176 -28.42 12.54 -1.71
C ASP A 176 -28.17 11.06 -1.99
N ASP A 177 -28.05 10.65 -3.25
CA ASP A 177 -27.73 9.27 -3.64
C ASP A 177 -26.34 8.83 -3.11
N ALA A 178 -25.34 9.72 -3.14
CA ALA A 178 -24.01 9.43 -2.62
C ALA A 178 -24.04 9.19 -1.10
N VAL A 179 -24.78 10.01 -0.37
CA VAL A 179 -24.96 9.89 1.08
C VAL A 179 -25.70 8.61 1.44
N ASP A 180 -26.81 8.30 0.77
CA ASP A 180 -27.59 7.07 1.01
C ASP A 180 -26.77 5.80 0.72
N ARG A 181 -25.98 5.83 -0.34
CA ARG A 181 -25.06 4.73 -0.66
C ARG A 181 -23.97 4.57 0.40
N ALA A 182 -23.38 5.66 0.86
CA ALA A 182 -22.37 5.62 1.92
C ALA A 182 -22.97 5.06 3.22
N CYS A 183 -24.18 5.51 3.62
CA CYS A 183 -24.89 4.96 4.77
C CYS A 183 -25.18 3.45 4.61
N SER A 184 -25.56 3.02 3.41
CA SER A 184 -25.77 1.61 3.11
C SER A 184 -24.47 0.79 3.21
N MET A 185 -23.34 1.35 2.74
CA MET A 185 -22.02 0.74 2.88
C MET A 185 -21.59 0.60 4.33
N VAL A 186 -21.84 1.63 5.17
CA VAL A 186 -21.54 1.58 6.62
C VAL A 186 -22.38 0.47 7.27
N LYS A 187 -23.69 0.39 6.98
CA LYS A 187 -24.56 -0.69 7.46
C LYS A 187 -24.08 -2.08 6.99
N ALA A 188 -23.52 -2.16 5.79
CA ALA A 188 -22.92 -3.39 5.25
C ALA A 188 -21.54 -3.70 5.87
N GLY A 189 -20.99 -2.79 6.67
CA GLY A 189 -19.77 -2.93 7.46
C GLY A 189 -18.53 -2.39 6.81
N ALA A 190 -18.63 -1.31 6.03
CA ALA A 190 -17.50 -0.46 5.71
C ALA A 190 -16.93 0.15 6.98
N ALA A 191 -15.62 0.13 7.13
CA ALA A 191 -14.90 0.76 8.23
C ALA A 191 -14.36 2.15 7.86
N ILE A 192 -14.36 2.48 6.58
CA ILE A 192 -13.94 3.77 6.01
C ILE A 192 -14.84 4.02 4.80
N ILE A 193 -15.24 5.26 4.57
CA ILE A 193 -15.88 5.72 3.33
C ILE A 193 -14.90 6.62 2.60
N ASP A 194 -14.59 6.29 1.34
CA ASP A 194 -13.64 7.01 0.51
C ASP A 194 -14.38 7.77 -0.60
N VAL A 195 -14.34 9.09 -0.53
CA VAL A 195 -15.12 10.01 -1.39
C VAL A 195 -14.20 10.63 -2.43
N GLY A 196 -14.50 10.45 -3.72
CA GLY A 196 -13.73 11.02 -4.82
C GLY A 196 -14.58 11.86 -5.76
N GLY A 197 -14.07 13.02 -6.19
CA GLY A 197 -14.73 13.95 -7.12
C GLY A 197 -14.20 13.91 -8.54
N GLU A 198 -13.08 13.21 -8.74
CA GLU A 198 -12.41 13.03 -10.05
C GLU A 198 -12.37 11.55 -10.43
N SER A 199 -12.59 11.27 -11.71
CA SER A 199 -12.43 9.91 -12.24
C SER A 199 -10.95 9.64 -12.53
N THR A 200 -10.41 8.59 -11.92
CA THR A 200 -9.03 8.13 -12.17
C THR A 200 -8.97 7.01 -13.22
N ARG A 201 -10.07 6.78 -13.96
CA ARG A 201 -10.11 5.77 -15.04
C ARG A 201 -9.19 6.19 -16.19
N PRO A 202 -8.61 5.22 -16.92
CA PRO A 202 -7.83 5.52 -18.12
C PRO A 202 -8.61 6.37 -19.11
N GLY A 203 -8.01 7.51 -19.52
CA GLY A 203 -8.61 8.41 -20.50
C GLY A 203 -9.62 9.43 -19.94
N SER A 204 -9.80 9.52 -18.63
CA SER A 204 -10.58 10.63 -18.04
C SER A 204 -9.80 11.94 -18.06
N ASP A 205 -10.51 13.03 -18.32
CA ASP A 205 -9.95 14.38 -18.29
C ASP A 205 -9.73 14.84 -16.83
N PRO A 206 -8.67 15.62 -16.56
CA PRO A 206 -8.46 16.21 -15.25
C PRO A 206 -9.59 17.17 -14.88
N VAL A 207 -10.03 17.12 -13.64
CA VAL A 207 -11.06 18.00 -13.07
C VAL A 207 -10.39 19.18 -12.38
N PRO A 208 -10.81 20.46 -12.62
CA PRO A 208 -10.34 21.61 -11.83
C PRO A 208 -10.67 21.45 -10.34
N ALA A 209 -9.81 22.02 -9.47
CA ALA A 209 -9.95 21.86 -8.03
C ALA A 209 -11.28 22.42 -7.48
N ASP A 210 -11.71 23.59 -7.98
CA ASP A 210 -13.00 24.22 -7.61
C ASP A 210 -14.20 23.34 -7.95
N LEU A 211 -14.18 22.68 -9.10
CA LEU A 211 -15.22 21.75 -9.50
C LEU A 211 -15.19 20.47 -8.64
N GLU A 212 -14.01 19.93 -8.34
CA GLU A 212 -13.88 18.77 -7.47
C GLU A 212 -14.37 19.10 -6.04
N ILE A 213 -13.99 20.24 -5.49
CA ILE A 213 -14.47 20.75 -4.19
C ILE A 213 -16.01 20.82 -4.18
N SER A 214 -16.60 21.39 -5.22
CA SER A 214 -18.06 21.54 -5.32
C SER A 214 -18.81 20.21 -5.33
N ARG A 215 -18.17 19.11 -5.77
CA ARG A 215 -18.71 17.76 -5.79
C ARG A 215 -18.58 17.03 -4.46
N VAL A 216 -17.41 17.15 -3.79
CA VAL A 216 -17.10 16.31 -2.63
C VAL A 216 -17.45 16.96 -1.30
N VAL A 217 -17.27 18.27 -1.16
CA VAL A 217 -17.47 18.98 0.14
C VAL A 217 -18.88 18.83 0.66
N PRO A 218 -19.97 19.08 -0.11
CA PRO A 218 -21.33 18.92 0.40
C PRO A 218 -21.67 17.49 0.83
N VAL A 219 -21.07 16.47 0.16
CA VAL A 219 -21.25 15.07 0.52
C VAL A 219 -20.53 14.76 1.83
N ILE A 220 -19.28 15.22 1.99
CA ILE A 220 -18.48 15.01 3.20
C ILE A 220 -19.11 15.71 4.40
N GLU A 221 -19.57 16.96 4.29
CA GLU A 221 -20.25 17.69 5.36
C GLU A 221 -21.49 16.95 5.87
N ARG A 222 -22.29 16.40 4.97
CA ARG A 222 -23.46 15.60 5.38
C ARG A 222 -23.06 14.28 6.01
N LEU A 223 -22.11 13.56 5.42
CA LEU A 223 -21.64 12.29 5.96
C LEU A 223 -21.03 12.45 7.34
N SER A 224 -20.22 13.47 7.57
CA SER A 224 -19.55 13.72 8.87
C SER A 224 -20.54 13.91 10.03
N SER A 225 -21.78 14.29 9.75
CA SER A 225 -22.84 14.46 10.74
C SER A 225 -23.69 13.22 11.00
N ILE A 226 -23.60 12.18 10.15
CA ILE A 226 -24.54 11.02 10.18
C ILE A 226 -23.89 9.65 10.22
N ILE A 227 -22.57 9.54 9.97
CA ILE A 227 -21.84 8.27 10.08
C ILE A 227 -20.73 8.37 11.12
N ASP A 228 -20.47 7.27 11.82
CA ASP A 228 -19.46 7.19 12.87
C ASP A 228 -18.11 6.63 12.38
N VAL A 229 -18.01 6.30 11.08
CA VAL A 229 -16.76 5.79 10.50
C VAL A 229 -15.96 6.91 9.84
N PRO A 230 -14.62 6.83 9.80
CA PRO A 230 -13.77 7.78 9.11
C PRO A 230 -14.16 8.02 7.66
N ILE A 231 -14.05 9.26 7.22
CA ILE A 231 -14.22 9.68 5.83
C ILE A 231 -12.86 9.97 5.25
N SER A 232 -12.54 9.32 4.14
CA SER A 232 -11.35 9.57 3.32
C SER A 232 -11.73 10.41 2.11
N ILE A 233 -10.87 11.36 1.74
CA ILE A 233 -10.96 12.09 0.46
C ILE A 233 -9.96 11.50 -0.54
N ASP A 234 -10.46 11.01 -1.68
CA ASP A 234 -9.65 10.51 -2.81
C ASP A 234 -9.29 11.69 -3.72
N THR A 235 -8.13 12.28 -3.48
CA THR A 235 -7.61 13.42 -4.25
C THR A 235 -6.10 13.51 -4.19
N SER A 236 -5.49 14.12 -5.22
CA SER A 236 -4.07 14.48 -5.26
C SER A 236 -3.83 15.98 -5.22
N LYS A 237 -4.87 16.79 -4.91
CA LYS A 237 -4.80 18.25 -4.89
C LYS A 237 -4.88 18.80 -3.47
N ALA A 238 -3.93 19.63 -3.09
CA ALA A 238 -3.85 20.25 -1.75
C ALA A 238 -5.10 21.05 -1.40
N GLU A 239 -5.62 21.85 -2.33
CA GLU A 239 -6.81 22.67 -2.11
C GLU A 239 -8.06 21.81 -1.84
N VAL A 240 -8.23 20.72 -2.57
CA VAL A 240 -9.35 19.79 -2.39
C VAL A 240 -9.23 19.07 -1.05
N ALA A 241 -8.03 18.58 -0.71
CA ALA A 241 -7.77 17.93 0.57
C ALA A 241 -8.05 18.85 1.75
N ALA A 242 -7.58 20.11 1.71
CA ALA A 242 -7.81 21.10 2.74
C ALA A 242 -9.31 21.40 2.93
N ALA A 243 -10.06 21.59 1.82
CA ALA A 243 -11.49 21.80 1.85
C ALA A 243 -12.26 20.59 2.41
N ALA A 244 -11.90 19.39 1.99
CA ALA A 244 -12.49 18.14 2.46
C ALA A 244 -12.23 17.87 3.94
N ILE A 245 -11.01 18.11 4.43
CA ILE A 245 -10.66 17.99 5.85
C ILE A 245 -11.46 18.98 6.68
N LYS A 246 -11.59 20.24 6.24
CA LYS A 246 -12.43 21.24 6.89
C LYS A 246 -13.90 20.82 6.94
N ALA A 247 -14.38 20.08 5.93
CA ALA A 247 -15.74 19.55 5.85
C ALA A 247 -15.97 18.30 6.72
N GLY A 248 -14.91 17.70 7.29
CA GLY A 248 -14.99 16.55 8.19
C GLY A 248 -14.31 15.27 7.66
N ALA A 249 -13.58 15.32 6.56
CA ALA A 249 -12.71 14.22 6.18
C ALA A 249 -11.58 14.05 7.19
N THR A 250 -11.27 12.81 7.55
CA THR A 250 -10.27 12.47 8.57
C THR A 250 -9.15 11.58 8.01
N MET A 251 -9.07 11.42 6.69
CA MET A 251 -8.04 10.68 5.96
C MET A 251 -7.91 11.25 4.54
N VAL A 252 -6.73 11.17 3.96
CA VAL A 252 -6.48 11.47 2.55
C VAL A 252 -6.05 10.19 1.83
N ASN A 253 -6.57 9.95 0.62
CA ASN A 253 -6.16 8.88 -0.26
C ASN A 253 -5.56 9.51 -1.53
N ASP A 254 -4.24 9.42 -1.68
CA ASP A 254 -3.54 10.06 -2.80
C ASP A 254 -2.92 9.03 -3.74
N ILE A 255 -3.41 9.00 -4.98
CA ILE A 255 -2.96 8.07 -6.01
C ILE A 255 -1.54 8.32 -6.53
N TYR A 256 -0.93 9.46 -6.21
CA TYR A 256 0.43 9.84 -6.63
C TYR A 256 1.46 9.80 -5.51
N GLY A 257 1.08 9.35 -4.30
CA GLY A 257 1.99 9.22 -3.17
C GLY A 257 2.73 10.50 -2.83
N LEU A 258 2.02 11.64 -2.77
CA LEU A 258 2.54 12.99 -2.53
C LEU A 258 3.54 13.47 -3.62
N GLY A 259 3.34 13.00 -4.85
CA GLY A 259 4.23 13.34 -5.96
C GLY A 259 3.63 14.28 -7.00
N ALA A 260 2.32 14.57 -6.96
CA ALA A 260 1.65 15.39 -7.98
C ALA A 260 1.54 16.87 -7.56
N ASP A 261 1.10 17.14 -6.34
CA ASP A 261 0.95 18.49 -5.78
C ASP A 261 1.95 18.68 -4.63
N PRO A 262 2.89 19.62 -4.75
CA PRO A 262 3.93 19.83 -3.73
C PRO A 262 3.38 20.31 -2.37
N ASP A 263 2.20 20.92 -2.34
CA ASP A 263 1.60 21.49 -1.13
C ASP A 263 0.76 20.46 -0.37
N LEU A 264 0.36 19.34 -1.01
CA LEU A 264 -0.50 18.32 -0.39
C LEU A 264 0.11 17.70 0.87
N ALA A 265 1.41 17.44 0.84
CA ALA A 265 2.12 16.87 1.99
C ALA A 265 2.08 17.80 3.22
N GLY A 266 2.18 19.12 3.00
CA GLY A 266 2.05 20.14 4.04
C GLY A 266 0.65 20.17 4.64
N VAL A 267 -0.39 20.14 3.80
CA VAL A 267 -1.79 20.09 4.24
C VAL A 267 -2.07 18.87 5.12
N VAL A 268 -1.61 17.69 4.70
CA VAL A 268 -1.78 16.44 5.47
C VAL A 268 -1.04 16.50 6.80
N ALA A 269 0.20 17.01 6.80
CA ALA A 269 1.02 17.14 8.01
C ALA A 269 0.40 18.11 9.03
N GLU A 270 -0.05 19.28 8.57
CA GLU A 270 -0.69 20.29 9.43
C GLU A 270 -2.01 19.78 10.03
N ALA A 271 -2.80 19.08 9.24
CA ALA A 271 -4.06 18.49 9.70
C ALA A 271 -3.86 17.27 10.62
N GLY A 272 -2.70 16.62 10.60
CA GLY A 272 -2.41 15.43 11.39
C GLY A 272 -3.31 14.24 11.06
N VAL A 273 -3.75 14.12 9.80
CA VAL A 273 -4.62 13.04 9.32
C VAL A 273 -3.79 11.95 8.63
N PRO A 274 -4.25 10.69 8.63
CA PRO A 274 -3.63 9.62 7.86
C PRO A 274 -3.66 9.87 6.36
N VAL A 275 -2.64 9.34 5.66
CA VAL A 275 -2.59 9.38 4.20
C VAL A 275 -2.27 8.00 3.61
N VAL A 276 -3.04 7.62 2.60
CA VAL A 276 -2.72 6.48 1.73
C VAL A 276 -1.82 6.96 0.61
N LEU A 277 -0.65 6.37 0.50
CA LEU A 277 0.36 6.66 -0.51
C LEU A 277 0.30 5.57 -1.58
N MET A 278 -0.32 5.87 -2.73
CA MET A 278 -0.40 4.90 -3.81
C MET A 278 0.75 5.05 -4.80
N HIS A 279 1.18 3.92 -5.34
CA HIS A 279 2.15 3.88 -6.43
C HIS A 279 1.49 4.05 -7.79
N MET A 280 1.91 5.08 -8.50
CA MET A 280 1.51 5.33 -9.89
C MET A 280 2.67 5.92 -10.69
N ARG A 281 2.86 5.49 -11.95
CA ARG A 281 3.75 6.11 -12.93
C ARG A 281 2.92 6.80 -14.03
N GLY A 282 3.28 8.02 -14.39
CA GLY A 282 2.56 8.83 -15.39
C GLY A 282 1.22 9.37 -14.88
N LYS A 283 0.34 9.73 -15.80
CA LYS A 283 -1.03 10.23 -15.53
C LYS A 283 -2.06 9.19 -16.05
N PRO A 284 -3.35 9.28 -15.67
CA PRO A 284 -4.37 8.33 -16.13
C PRO A 284 -4.43 8.13 -17.65
N ASP A 285 -4.18 9.19 -18.44
CA ASP A 285 -4.15 9.16 -19.90
C ASP A 285 -2.87 8.52 -20.48
N THR A 286 -1.75 8.57 -19.76
CA THR A 286 -0.43 8.12 -20.22
C THR A 286 0.12 6.92 -19.44
N MET A 287 -0.53 6.47 -18.38
CA MET A 287 -0.01 5.49 -17.42
C MET A 287 0.41 4.15 -18.06
N TYR A 288 -0.27 3.70 -19.12
CA TYR A 288 0.14 2.45 -19.80
C TYR A 288 1.42 2.59 -20.62
N LYS A 289 1.75 3.81 -21.08
CA LYS A 289 3.04 4.10 -21.72
C LYS A 289 4.17 4.13 -20.69
N ALA A 290 3.85 4.55 -19.45
CA ALA A 290 4.75 4.59 -18.32
C ALA A 290 4.91 3.24 -17.59
N ALA A 291 4.12 2.22 -17.93
CA ALA A 291 4.15 0.87 -17.33
C ALA A 291 5.39 0.04 -17.76
N ARG A 292 6.59 0.61 -17.58
CA ARG A 292 7.88 -0.02 -17.84
C ARG A 292 8.58 -0.19 -16.50
N PHE A 293 8.96 -1.42 -16.17
CA PHE A 293 9.64 -1.79 -14.94
C PHE A 293 10.79 -2.71 -15.31
N ASP A 294 11.95 -2.50 -14.72
CA ASP A 294 13.07 -3.43 -14.84
C ASP A 294 12.83 -4.62 -13.91
N ASP A 295 12.41 -4.34 -12.67
CA ASP A 295 11.89 -5.29 -11.71
C ASP A 295 10.62 -4.72 -11.07
N LEU A 296 9.47 -5.28 -11.43
CA LEU A 296 8.17 -4.74 -11.02
C LEU A 296 8.04 -4.56 -9.51
N ILE A 297 8.42 -5.56 -8.72
CA ILE A 297 8.23 -5.52 -7.27
C ILE A 297 9.25 -4.60 -6.60
N ALA A 298 10.52 -4.74 -6.96
CA ALA A 298 11.59 -3.93 -6.42
C ALA A 298 11.41 -2.44 -6.74
N ASP A 299 11.02 -2.11 -7.96
CA ASP A 299 10.76 -0.73 -8.39
C ASP A 299 9.61 -0.12 -7.58
N ILE A 300 8.48 -0.84 -7.44
CA ILE A 300 7.32 -0.33 -6.68
C ILE A 300 7.68 -0.19 -5.19
N VAL A 301 8.41 -1.14 -4.60
CA VAL A 301 8.88 -1.01 -3.21
C VAL A 301 9.75 0.22 -3.04
N LYS A 302 10.68 0.47 -3.97
CA LYS A 302 11.54 1.65 -3.96
C LYS A 302 10.73 2.94 -4.05
N GLU A 303 9.81 3.05 -5.02
CA GLU A 303 9.02 4.26 -5.25
C GLU A 303 8.04 4.54 -4.10
N LEU A 304 7.48 3.50 -3.45
CA LEU A 304 6.70 3.67 -2.21
C LEU A 304 7.57 4.12 -1.02
N ARG A 305 8.83 3.66 -0.91
CA ARG A 305 9.76 4.22 0.08
C ARG A 305 10.04 5.70 -0.15
N GLU A 306 10.17 6.11 -1.41
CA GLU A 306 10.31 7.52 -1.77
C GLU A 306 9.06 8.32 -1.37
N ALA A 307 7.86 7.77 -1.53
CA ALA A 307 6.62 8.38 -1.06
C ALA A 307 6.58 8.49 0.47
N LEU A 308 6.94 7.45 1.19
CA LEU A 308 7.07 7.45 2.66
C LEU A 308 8.10 8.48 3.14
N TRP A 309 9.21 8.61 2.42
CA TRP A 309 10.22 9.63 2.71
C TRP A 309 9.67 11.05 2.48
N ARG A 310 8.92 11.32 1.38
CA ARG A 310 8.24 12.60 1.17
C ARG A 310 7.31 12.94 2.33
N ALA A 311 6.50 11.98 2.76
CA ALA A 311 5.61 12.13 3.90
C ALA A 311 6.37 12.51 5.19
N GLN A 312 7.44 11.77 5.50
CA GLN A 312 8.27 12.02 6.67
C GLN A 312 8.95 13.40 6.62
N LYS A 313 9.44 13.82 5.45
CA LYS A 313 10.07 15.13 5.25
C LYS A 313 9.10 16.29 5.46
N ALA A 314 7.84 16.09 5.11
CA ALA A 314 6.78 17.07 5.37
C ALA A 314 6.32 17.09 6.84
N GLY A 315 6.81 16.19 7.69
CA GLY A 315 6.43 16.10 9.09
C GLY A 315 5.24 15.18 9.37
N ILE A 316 4.78 14.40 8.39
CA ILE A 316 3.72 13.41 8.61
C ILE A 316 4.27 12.29 9.50
N ASP A 317 3.53 11.99 10.59
CA ASP A 317 3.86 10.88 11.48
C ASP A 317 3.87 9.56 10.67
N PRO A 318 4.96 8.77 10.71
CA PRO A 318 5.01 7.48 10.07
C PRO A 318 3.84 6.55 10.40
N GLU A 319 3.28 6.61 11.61
CA GLU A 319 2.11 5.80 12.00
C GLU A 319 0.80 6.24 11.33
N LEU A 320 0.78 7.41 10.70
CA LEU A 320 -0.34 7.92 9.90
C LEU A 320 -0.18 7.64 8.40
N THR A 321 0.80 6.82 7.99
CA THR A 321 1.00 6.49 6.57
C THR A 321 0.55 5.06 6.27
N LEU A 322 -0.18 4.91 5.17
CA LEU A 322 -0.56 3.62 4.57
C LEU A 322 0.05 3.55 3.15
N VAL A 323 0.24 2.36 2.63
CA VAL A 323 0.79 2.16 1.28
C VAL A 323 -0.17 1.36 0.41
N ASP A 324 -0.31 1.77 -0.86
CA ASP A 324 -1.06 1.02 -1.88
C ASP A 324 -0.15 0.77 -3.09
N PRO A 325 0.14 -0.48 -3.46
CA PRO A 325 0.96 -0.79 -4.63
C PRO A 325 0.31 -0.42 -5.97
N GLY A 326 -0.92 0.09 -5.99
CA GLY A 326 -1.59 0.65 -7.15
C GLY A 326 -2.02 -0.39 -8.18
N ILE A 327 -2.78 -1.41 -7.74
CA ILE A 327 -3.38 -2.40 -8.65
C ILE A 327 -4.24 -1.69 -9.71
N GLY A 328 -3.99 -1.96 -11.00
CA GLY A 328 -4.74 -1.39 -12.12
C GLY A 328 -4.26 0.01 -12.57
N PHE A 329 -3.25 0.59 -11.91
CA PHE A 329 -2.67 1.89 -12.26
C PHE A 329 -1.26 1.71 -12.81
N ALA A 330 -0.98 2.27 -14.01
CA ALA A 330 0.32 2.20 -14.68
C ALA A 330 0.90 0.76 -14.74
N LYS A 331 0.04 -0.24 -14.85
CA LYS A 331 0.43 -1.66 -14.89
C LYS A 331 -0.39 -2.40 -15.95
N ARG A 332 0.29 -3.20 -16.76
CA ARG A 332 -0.37 -4.10 -17.72
C ARG A 332 -1.11 -5.22 -16.99
N PRO A 333 -2.09 -5.91 -17.61
CA PRO A 333 -2.83 -6.99 -16.96
C PRO A 333 -1.92 -8.03 -16.28
N GLN A 334 -0.89 -8.53 -16.98
CA GLN A 334 0.08 -9.50 -16.44
C GLN A 334 0.83 -8.98 -15.21
N GLN A 335 1.21 -7.70 -15.23
CA GLN A 335 1.90 -7.06 -14.11
C GLN A 335 1.00 -6.95 -12.86
N ASN A 336 -0.32 -6.78 -13.05
CA ASN A 336 -1.27 -6.81 -11.93
C ASN A 336 -1.36 -8.19 -11.29
N TYR A 337 -1.33 -9.28 -12.07
CA TYR A 337 -1.28 -10.64 -11.51
C TYR A 337 0.03 -10.91 -10.77
N THR A 338 1.17 -10.49 -11.35
CA THR A 338 2.46 -10.57 -10.67
C THR A 338 2.44 -9.79 -9.35
N LEU A 339 1.90 -8.58 -9.35
CA LEU A 339 1.78 -7.73 -8.17
C LEU A 339 0.90 -8.38 -7.09
N MET A 340 -0.25 -8.93 -7.47
CA MET A 340 -1.14 -9.66 -6.56
C MET A 340 -0.47 -10.90 -5.96
N ARG A 341 0.27 -11.68 -6.76
CA ARG A 341 1.01 -12.86 -6.30
C ARG A 341 2.09 -12.51 -5.28
N HIS A 342 2.76 -11.38 -5.47
CA HIS A 342 3.89 -10.94 -4.63
C HIS A 342 3.50 -9.81 -3.67
N LEU A 343 2.21 -9.64 -3.38
CA LEU A 343 1.71 -8.55 -2.54
C LEU A 343 2.36 -8.55 -1.14
N SER A 344 2.68 -9.71 -0.59
CA SER A 344 3.35 -9.84 0.72
C SER A 344 4.71 -9.13 0.79
N ALA A 345 5.40 -8.90 -0.34
CA ALA A 345 6.66 -8.17 -0.37
C ALA A 345 6.54 -6.73 0.17
N PHE A 346 5.35 -6.10 0.01
CA PHE A 346 5.09 -4.74 0.49
C PHE A 346 4.98 -4.64 2.02
N ARG A 347 4.82 -5.76 2.73
CA ARG A 347 4.94 -5.80 4.20
C ARG A 347 6.30 -5.31 4.67
N SER A 348 7.34 -5.48 3.83
CA SER A 348 8.69 -4.94 4.06
C SER A 348 8.75 -3.41 4.25
N LEU A 349 7.69 -2.69 3.88
CA LEU A 349 7.55 -1.25 4.12
C LEU A 349 7.12 -0.92 5.56
N GLY A 350 6.66 -1.92 6.34
CA GLY A 350 6.24 -1.77 7.73
C GLY A 350 5.02 -0.85 7.92
N ARG A 351 4.17 -0.77 6.90
CA ARG A 351 2.96 0.06 6.88
C ARG A 351 1.73 -0.78 6.54
N PRO A 352 0.52 -0.35 6.95
CA PRO A 352 -0.70 -1.01 6.50
C PRO A 352 -0.79 -0.98 4.98
N ILE A 353 -1.14 -2.13 4.38
CA ILE A 353 -1.27 -2.25 2.92
C ILE A 353 -2.74 -2.05 2.55
N VAL A 354 -2.99 -1.09 1.67
CA VAL A 354 -4.29 -0.85 1.02
C VAL A 354 -4.27 -1.52 -0.35
N VAL A 355 -5.37 -2.15 -0.74
CA VAL A 355 -5.52 -2.77 -2.06
C VAL A 355 -6.91 -2.50 -2.62
N GLY A 356 -6.98 -1.93 -3.81
CA GLY A 356 -8.24 -1.63 -4.52
C GLY A 356 -8.41 -2.47 -5.78
N PRO A 357 -8.83 -3.75 -5.73
CA PRO A 357 -8.96 -4.60 -6.93
C PRO A 357 -10.34 -4.51 -7.59
N SER A 358 -11.29 -3.78 -6.99
CA SER A 358 -12.71 -3.82 -7.31
C SER A 358 -13.01 -3.45 -8.76
N ARG A 359 -13.59 -4.40 -9.51
CA ARG A 359 -14.09 -4.27 -10.89
C ARG A 359 -13.05 -3.81 -11.91
N LYS A 360 -11.74 -3.87 -11.58
CA LYS A 360 -10.65 -3.36 -12.43
C LYS A 360 -10.45 -4.17 -13.71
N SER A 361 -9.83 -3.54 -14.71
CA SER A 361 -9.68 -4.07 -16.07
C SER A 361 -8.88 -5.37 -16.15
N PHE A 362 -7.93 -5.60 -15.24
CA PHE A 362 -7.16 -6.85 -15.22
C PHE A 362 -8.06 -8.07 -14.94
N LEU A 363 -9.15 -7.92 -14.16
CA LEU A 363 -10.14 -8.99 -13.96
C LEU A 363 -10.91 -9.28 -15.27
N GLY A 364 -11.30 -8.21 -15.98
CA GLY A 364 -11.94 -8.35 -17.28
C GLY A 364 -11.04 -8.99 -18.34
N ALA A 365 -9.72 -8.82 -18.24
CA ALA A 365 -8.77 -9.41 -19.18
C ALA A 365 -8.74 -10.96 -19.14
N VAL A 366 -9.17 -11.56 -18.03
CA VAL A 366 -9.27 -13.04 -17.89
C VAL A 366 -10.70 -13.53 -18.03
N LEU A 367 -11.65 -12.77 -17.48
CA LEU A 367 -13.05 -13.19 -17.44
C LEU A 367 -13.82 -12.87 -18.73
N ASP A 368 -13.29 -11.92 -19.52
CA ASP A 368 -13.96 -11.33 -20.68
C ASP A 368 -15.36 -10.75 -20.32
N LEU A 369 -15.43 -10.08 -19.16
CA LEU A 369 -16.68 -9.53 -18.63
C LEU A 369 -16.60 -8.00 -18.48
N PRO A 370 -17.73 -7.29 -18.64
CA PRO A 370 -17.82 -5.85 -18.37
C PRO A 370 -17.68 -5.57 -16.84
N PRO A 371 -17.37 -4.33 -16.43
CA PRO A 371 -17.07 -4.00 -15.02
C PRO A 371 -18.19 -4.39 -14.03
N GLU A 372 -19.44 -4.29 -14.41
CA GLU A 372 -20.63 -4.62 -13.59
C GLU A 372 -20.74 -6.11 -13.27
N GLU A 373 -20.19 -6.98 -14.12
CA GLU A 373 -20.24 -8.44 -13.99
C GLU A 373 -18.96 -9.03 -13.37
N ARG A 374 -18.06 -8.21 -12.77
CA ARG A 374 -16.78 -8.66 -12.17
C ARG A 374 -16.86 -8.89 -10.66
N LEU A 375 -18.04 -9.18 -10.12
CA LEU A 375 -18.21 -9.34 -8.66
C LEU A 375 -17.41 -10.52 -8.13
N GLU A 376 -17.52 -11.70 -8.75
CA GLU A 376 -16.84 -12.93 -8.36
C GLU A 376 -15.33 -12.81 -8.55
N GLY A 377 -14.90 -12.21 -9.67
CA GLY A 377 -13.49 -11.90 -9.92
C GLY A 377 -12.89 -10.95 -8.87
N THR A 378 -13.69 -9.96 -8.45
CA THR A 378 -13.30 -9.06 -7.35
C THR A 378 -13.17 -9.83 -6.04
N ALA A 379 -14.11 -10.73 -5.72
CA ALA A 379 -14.06 -11.54 -4.51
C ALA A 379 -12.83 -12.46 -4.46
N ALA A 380 -12.48 -13.08 -5.59
CA ALA A 380 -11.26 -13.89 -5.72
C ALA A 380 -9.99 -13.05 -5.49
N ALA A 381 -9.92 -11.85 -6.10
CA ALA A 381 -8.79 -10.93 -5.92
C ALA A 381 -8.70 -10.40 -4.48
N VAL A 382 -9.83 -10.08 -3.84
CA VAL A 382 -9.89 -9.68 -2.43
C VAL A 382 -9.39 -10.80 -1.53
N SER A 383 -9.83 -12.04 -1.76
CA SER A 383 -9.38 -13.19 -0.98
C SER A 383 -7.87 -13.39 -1.10
N ALA A 384 -7.32 -13.33 -2.33
CA ALA A 384 -5.89 -13.42 -2.57
C ALA A 384 -5.11 -12.30 -1.86
N ALA A 385 -5.61 -11.04 -1.92
CA ALA A 385 -4.99 -9.91 -1.25
C ALA A 385 -4.95 -10.08 0.28
N VAL A 386 -6.05 -10.54 0.89
CA VAL A 386 -6.14 -10.79 2.34
C VAL A 386 -5.18 -11.90 2.77
N LEU A 387 -5.12 -13.01 2.03
CA LEU A 387 -4.17 -14.11 2.29
C LEU A 387 -2.72 -13.62 2.19
N ALA A 388 -2.42 -12.70 1.27
CA ALA A 388 -1.10 -12.08 1.12
C ALA A 388 -0.80 -10.96 2.14
N GLY A 389 -1.73 -10.64 3.05
CA GLY A 389 -1.51 -9.69 4.15
C GLY A 389 -2.01 -8.26 3.91
N ALA A 390 -2.93 -8.02 2.97
CA ALA A 390 -3.61 -6.74 2.85
C ALA A 390 -4.39 -6.38 4.12
N HIS A 391 -4.35 -5.12 4.53
CA HIS A 391 -4.96 -4.59 5.75
C HIS A 391 -6.24 -3.82 5.50
N VAL A 392 -6.30 -3.11 4.35
CA VAL A 392 -7.48 -2.34 3.92
C VAL A 392 -7.84 -2.73 2.49
N ILE A 393 -9.12 -3.04 2.27
CA ILE A 393 -9.65 -3.46 0.98
C ILE A 393 -10.63 -2.39 0.47
N ARG A 394 -10.24 -1.68 -0.59
CA ARG A 394 -11.01 -0.59 -1.19
C ARG A 394 -11.91 -1.11 -2.30
N VAL A 395 -13.25 -1.03 -2.12
CA VAL A 395 -14.23 -1.70 -2.97
C VAL A 395 -15.55 -0.93 -3.14
N HIS A 396 -16.27 -1.24 -4.23
CA HIS A 396 -17.64 -0.76 -4.47
C HIS A 396 -18.69 -1.63 -3.76
N ASP A 397 -18.50 -2.95 -3.76
CA ASP A 397 -19.49 -3.95 -3.30
C ASP A 397 -19.18 -4.41 -1.86
N VAL A 398 -19.35 -3.50 -0.89
CA VAL A 398 -18.91 -3.67 0.51
C VAL A 398 -19.41 -4.98 1.11
N GLN A 399 -20.72 -5.29 1.03
CA GLN A 399 -21.30 -6.46 1.69
C GLN A 399 -20.68 -7.78 1.19
N ALA A 400 -20.59 -7.95 -0.12
CA ALA A 400 -20.01 -9.15 -0.71
C ALA A 400 -18.52 -9.28 -0.41
N MET A 401 -17.78 -8.17 -0.54
CA MET A 401 -16.33 -8.17 -0.33
C MET A 401 -15.96 -8.31 1.16
N LYS A 402 -16.76 -7.79 2.08
CA LYS A 402 -16.58 -8.05 3.51
C LYS A 402 -16.68 -9.54 3.82
N ARG A 403 -17.68 -10.24 3.25
CA ARG A 403 -17.85 -11.69 3.44
C ARG A 403 -16.64 -12.46 2.89
N ALA A 404 -16.20 -12.16 1.68
CA ALA A 404 -15.02 -12.78 1.07
C ALA A 404 -13.74 -12.53 1.90
N ALA A 405 -13.52 -11.28 2.31
CA ALA A 405 -12.39 -10.89 3.14
C ALA A 405 -12.40 -11.57 4.53
N THR A 406 -13.58 -11.71 5.13
CA THR A 406 -13.77 -12.41 6.43
C THR A 406 -13.37 -13.87 6.31
N VAL A 407 -13.84 -14.59 5.29
CA VAL A 407 -13.48 -16.00 5.08
C VAL A 407 -11.98 -16.15 4.81
N ALA A 408 -11.42 -15.31 3.94
CA ALA A 408 -9.98 -15.33 3.65
C ALA A 408 -9.13 -15.05 4.91
N ALA A 409 -9.56 -14.11 5.76
CA ALA A 409 -8.87 -13.83 7.02
C ALA A 409 -8.96 -15.01 8.01
N ALA A 410 -10.11 -15.66 8.11
CA ALA A 410 -10.27 -16.88 8.91
C ALA A 410 -9.38 -18.03 8.41
N ILE A 411 -9.27 -18.22 7.09
CA ILE A 411 -8.35 -19.19 6.49
C ILE A 411 -6.90 -18.84 6.87
N ARG A 412 -6.51 -17.56 6.76
CA ARG A 412 -5.15 -17.10 7.09
C ARG A 412 -4.78 -17.31 8.55
N SER A 413 -5.74 -17.24 9.47
CA SER A 413 -5.55 -17.42 10.91
C SER A 413 -5.97 -18.82 11.42
N GLU A 414 -6.21 -19.77 10.51
CA GLU A 414 -6.67 -21.13 10.85
C GLU A 414 -7.92 -21.17 11.74
N GLY A 415 -8.77 -20.18 11.59
CA GLY A 415 -9.98 -20.05 12.39
C GLY A 415 -9.76 -19.49 13.80
N VAL A 416 -8.51 -19.23 14.21
CA VAL A 416 -8.22 -18.66 15.53
C VAL A 416 -8.88 -17.27 15.67
N GLY A 417 -9.68 -17.11 16.72
CA GLY A 417 -10.43 -15.89 17.01
C GLY A 417 -11.71 -15.69 16.20
N TRP A 418 -12.15 -16.70 15.40
CA TRP A 418 -13.34 -16.64 14.56
C TRP A 418 -14.43 -17.65 14.96
N ILE A 419 -14.01 -18.79 15.46
CA ILE A 419 -14.87 -19.89 15.86
C ILE A 419 -14.59 -20.15 17.34
N SER A 420 -15.63 -20.03 18.18
CA SER A 420 -15.60 -20.34 19.61
C SER A 420 -15.83 -21.82 19.86
#